data_15b0faeae9feae4abf75a42abca37b0f
#
_entry.id   15b0faeae9feae4abf75a42abca37b0f
#
_cell.length_a   1.000
_cell.length_b   1.000
_cell.length_c   1.000
_cell.angle_alpha   90.00
_cell.angle_beta   90.00
_cell.angle_gamma   90.00
#
_symmetry.space_group_name_H-M   'P 1'
#
loop_
_entity.id
_entity.type
_entity.pdbx_description
1 polymer ?
#
loop_
_entity_poly.entity_id
_entity_poly.type
_entity_poly.pdbx_seq_one_letter_code
_entity_poly.pdbx_strand_id
1 'polypeptide(L)'
;MELNGTRVLITGATGGIGVAIAAAVTARGANVVLSGRRAEALDQVATRFGARTVVADLAVPGAAEKLLEEAGDLDVVIANAALPGSGDLLDYSLTEIDRALEVNLRAPIVLARLAGAQMAERGKGHLVFINSLSGKAASGKAAMYNATKFGLRGFALALRADLQSRGIGVSSIYPGFVRDAGMFVKSGAALPQGVGTRSPEDVANAVVRAIERNIAETDVAPLPVRLGATLALIAPNLSARIQRLFGADKVMTELAAGHRNMR
;
A
#
# COMPACT_ATOMS: atom_id res chain seq x y z
N MET A 1 12.08 -15.11 3.39
CA MET A 1 11.48 -16.45 3.19
C MET A 1 11.37 -16.72 1.69
N GLU A 2 11.41 -17.97 1.24
CA GLU A 2 11.13 -18.32 -0.16
C GLU A 2 9.63 -18.25 -0.42
N LEU A 3 9.26 -17.84 -1.64
CA LEU A 3 7.85 -17.69 -2.05
C LEU A 3 7.28 -18.97 -2.66
N ASN A 4 8.11 -19.90 -3.12
CA ASN A 4 7.65 -21.13 -3.75
C ASN A 4 6.78 -21.96 -2.80
N GLY A 5 5.59 -22.33 -3.27
CA GLY A 5 4.59 -23.10 -2.52
C GLY A 5 3.86 -22.32 -1.42
N THR A 6 4.22 -21.03 -1.16
CA THR A 6 3.54 -20.23 -0.13
C THR A 6 2.17 -19.76 -0.58
N ARG A 7 1.25 -19.60 0.38
CA ARG A 7 -0.07 -19.01 0.15
C ARG A 7 -0.03 -17.50 0.45
N VAL A 8 -0.31 -16.67 -0.57
CA VAL A 8 -0.17 -15.22 -0.54
C VAL A 8 -1.51 -14.55 -0.75
N LEU A 9 -2.00 -13.78 0.23
CA LEU A 9 -3.17 -12.89 0.06
C LEU A 9 -2.72 -11.52 -0.46
N ILE A 10 -3.40 -11.02 -1.48
CA ILE A 10 -3.20 -9.65 -2.02
C ILE A 10 -4.53 -8.91 -1.99
N THR A 11 -4.63 -7.84 -1.20
CA THR A 11 -5.80 -6.95 -1.23
C THR A 11 -5.65 -5.86 -2.29
N GLY A 12 -6.78 -5.37 -2.83
CA GLY A 12 -6.75 -4.39 -3.92
C GLY A 12 -6.12 -4.94 -5.21
N ALA A 13 -6.28 -6.23 -5.46
CA ALA A 13 -5.64 -6.98 -6.52
C ALA A 13 -6.03 -6.56 -7.94
N THR A 14 -7.16 -5.85 -8.10
CA THR A 14 -7.61 -5.32 -9.41
C THR A 14 -6.97 -3.97 -9.77
N GLY A 15 -6.21 -3.37 -8.87
CA GLY A 15 -5.38 -2.18 -9.16
C GLY A 15 -4.08 -2.57 -9.87
N GLY A 16 -3.50 -1.67 -10.69
CA GLY A 16 -2.32 -2.02 -11.47
C GLY A 16 -1.10 -2.46 -10.63
N ILE A 17 -0.89 -1.87 -9.44
CA ILE A 17 0.14 -2.35 -8.49
C ILE A 17 -0.21 -3.76 -8.00
N GLY A 18 -1.47 -4.02 -7.63
CA GLY A 18 -1.92 -5.34 -7.19
C GLY A 18 -1.75 -6.42 -8.25
N VAL A 19 -2.07 -6.11 -9.51
CA VAL A 19 -1.86 -7.01 -10.67
C VAL A 19 -0.37 -7.31 -10.86
N ALA A 20 0.49 -6.30 -10.81
CA ALA A 20 1.94 -6.47 -10.94
C ALA A 20 2.53 -7.32 -9.79
N ILE A 21 2.05 -7.10 -8.57
CA ILE A 21 2.44 -7.92 -7.40
C ILE A 21 2.00 -9.37 -7.60
N ALA A 22 0.74 -9.60 -8.02
CA ALA A 22 0.23 -10.95 -8.29
C ALA A 22 1.09 -11.67 -9.33
N ALA A 23 1.44 -11.00 -10.44
CA ALA A 23 2.33 -11.55 -11.45
C ALA A 23 3.70 -11.92 -10.87
N ALA A 24 4.31 -11.03 -10.09
CA ALA A 24 5.66 -11.23 -9.57
C ALA A 24 5.75 -12.37 -8.53
N VAL A 25 4.75 -12.53 -7.65
CA VAL A 25 4.75 -13.60 -6.65
C VAL A 25 4.36 -14.94 -7.27
N THR A 26 3.42 -14.96 -8.23
CA THR A 26 3.08 -16.18 -8.99
C THR A 26 4.27 -16.70 -9.79
N ALA A 27 5.05 -15.81 -10.41
CA ALA A 27 6.29 -16.18 -11.11
C ALA A 27 7.36 -16.80 -10.18
N ARG A 28 7.20 -16.64 -8.86
CA ARG A 28 8.06 -17.27 -7.83
C ARG A 28 7.43 -18.54 -7.24
N GLY A 29 6.36 -19.06 -7.84
CA GLY A 29 5.69 -20.30 -7.42
C GLY A 29 4.75 -20.14 -6.23
N ALA A 30 4.32 -18.92 -5.89
CA ALA A 30 3.32 -18.71 -4.85
C ALA A 30 1.90 -19.06 -5.32
N ASN A 31 1.10 -19.60 -4.39
CA ASN A 31 -0.34 -19.79 -4.55
C ASN A 31 -1.07 -18.53 -4.11
N VAL A 32 -1.72 -17.84 -5.03
CA VAL A 32 -2.25 -16.49 -4.76
C VAL A 32 -3.75 -16.52 -4.47
N VAL A 33 -4.14 -15.80 -3.42
CA VAL A 33 -5.52 -15.42 -3.11
C VAL A 33 -5.67 -13.93 -3.39
N LEU A 34 -6.54 -13.58 -4.33
CA LEU A 34 -6.77 -12.20 -4.74
C LEU A 34 -8.03 -11.65 -4.09
N SER A 35 -7.95 -10.44 -3.53
CA SER A 35 -9.12 -9.76 -2.99
C SER A 35 -9.32 -8.37 -3.57
N GLY A 36 -10.58 -8.01 -3.78
CA GLY A 36 -11.03 -6.73 -4.32
C GLY A 36 -12.54 -6.62 -4.26
N ARG A 37 -13.06 -5.41 -4.54
CA ARG A 37 -14.50 -5.10 -4.40
C ARG A 37 -15.37 -5.54 -5.59
N ARG A 38 -14.76 -5.67 -6.77
CA ARG A 38 -15.47 -5.92 -8.03
C ARG A 38 -15.19 -7.34 -8.47
N ALA A 39 -16.20 -8.21 -8.36
CA ALA A 39 -16.09 -9.64 -8.66
C ALA A 39 -15.58 -9.89 -10.09
N GLU A 40 -16.23 -9.34 -11.10
CA GLU A 40 -15.86 -9.54 -12.50
C GLU A 40 -14.40 -9.13 -12.82
N ALA A 41 -13.98 -7.97 -12.32
CA ALA A 41 -12.60 -7.50 -12.51
C ALA A 41 -11.60 -8.38 -11.74
N LEU A 42 -12.01 -8.94 -10.61
CA LEU A 42 -11.19 -9.83 -9.81
C LEU A 42 -11.00 -11.17 -10.52
N ASP A 43 -12.07 -11.73 -11.09
CA ASP A 43 -12.07 -13.00 -11.83
C ASP A 43 -11.21 -12.90 -13.10
N GLN A 44 -11.26 -11.78 -13.81
CA GLN A 44 -10.37 -11.52 -14.95
C GLN A 44 -8.89 -11.56 -14.56
N VAL A 45 -8.53 -10.98 -13.42
CA VAL A 45 -7.15 -11.04 -12.91
C VAL A 45 -6.81 -12.45 -12.44
N ALA A 46 -7.72 -13.12 -11.74
CA ALA A 46 -7.53 -14.47 -11.23
C ALA A 46 -7.27 -15.49 -12.34
N THR A 47 -8.02 -15.42 -13.43
CA THR A 47 -7.85 -16.30 -14.59
C THR A 47 -6.43 -16.22 -15.17
N ARG A 48 -5.81 -15.02 -15.17
CA ARG A 48 -4.45 -14.84 -15.68
C ARG A 48 -3.38 -15.55 -14.85
N PHE A 49 -3.63 -15.77 -13.58
CA PHE A 49 -2.65 -16.29 -12.62
C PHE A 49 -3.05 -17.63 -12.00
N GLY A 50 -4.18 -18.23 -12.41
CA GLY A 50 -4.71 -19.43 -11.76
C GLY A 50 -5.01 -19.21 -10.27
N ALA A 51 -5.40 -17.99 -9.90
CA ALA A 51 -5.55 -17.57 -8.51
C ALA A 51 -6.98 -17.79 -8.00
N ARG A 52 -7.10 -18.02 -6.70
CA ARG A 52 -8.39 -18.00 -5.99
C ARG A 52 -8.82 -16.57 -5.72
N THR A 53 -10.12 -16.30 -5.70
CA THR A 53 -10.69 -14.97 -5.41
C THR A 53 -11.48 -14.97 -4.11
N VAL A 54 -11.44 -13.82 -3.41
CA VAL A 54 -12.35 -13.50 -2.29
C VAL A 54 -12.79 -12.05 -2.45
N VAL A 55 -14.08 -11.85 -2.70
CA VAL A 55 -14.64 -10.51 -2.89
C VAL A 55 -14.84 -9.85 -1.51
N ALA A 56 -14.19 -8.69 -1.30
CA ALA A 56 -14.33 -7.94 -0.06
C ALA A 56 -14.25 -6.43 -0.30
N ASP A 57 -15.18 -5.67 0.28
CA ASP A 57 -15.04 -4.22 0.43
C ASP A 57 -14.53 -3.89 1.83
N LEU A 58 -13.24 -3.58 1.92
CA LEU A 58 -12.58 -3.26 3.18
C LEU A 58 -13.07 -1.94 3.83
N ALA A 59 -13.97 -1.21 3.19
CA ALA A 59 -14.67 -0.08 3.83
C ALA A 59 -15.84 -0.54 4.71
N VAL A 60 -16.26 -1.80 4.58
CA VAL A 60 -17.37 -2.36 5.39
C VAL A 60 -16.79 -2.95 6.69
N PRO A 61 -17.32 -2.57 7.86
CA PRO A 61 -16.91 -3.17 9.14
C PRO A 61 -17.04 -4.71 9.11
N GLY A 62 -16.03 -5.40 9.61
CA GLY A 62 -16.00 -6.87 9.63
C GLY A 62 -15.55 -7.52 8.32
N ALA A 63 -15.34 -6.75 7.23
CA ALA A 63 -14.94 -7.33 5.95
C ALA A 63 -13.51 -7.88 5.96
N ALA A 64 -12.60 -7.29 6.72
CA ALA A 64 -11.23 -7.79 6.84
C ALA A 64 -11.19 -9.15 7.57
N GLU A 65 -12.00 -9.31 8.60
CA GLU A 65 -12.18 -10.54 9.37
C GLU A 65 -12.71 -11.67 8.48
N LYS A 66 -13.81 -11.42 7.76
CA LYS A 66 -14.42 -12.38 6.81
C LYS A 66 -13.47 -12.75 5.68
N LEU A 67 -12.74 -11.76 5.15
CA LEU A 67 -11.73 -12.00 4.12
C LEU A 67 -10.68 -13.03 4.57
N LEU A 68 -10.18 -12.92 5.79
CA LEU A 68 -9.18 -13.85 6.31
C LEU A 68 -9.78 -15.23 6.60
N GLU A 69 -10.99 -15.27 7.15
CA GLU A 69 -11.73 -16.54 7.36
C GLU A 69 -11.90 -17.30 6.04
N GLU A 70 -12.37 -16.62 4.99
CA GLU A 70 -12.52 -17.21 3.67
C GLU A 70 -11.19 -17.53 2.99
N ALA A 71 -10.16 -16.71 3.16
CA ALA A 71 -8.85 -16.96 2.57
C ALA A 71 -8.15 -18.18 3.18
N GLY A 72 -8.44 -18.49 4.44
CA GLY A 72 -7.84 -19.60 5.19
C GLY A 72 -6.39 -19.31 5.60
N ASP A 73 -5.60 -20.37 5.81
CA ASP A 73 -4.20 -20.22 6.22
C ASP A 73 -3.35 -19.49 5.19
N LEU A 74 -2.57 -18.50 5.64
CA LEU A 74 -1.75 -17.66 4.79
C LEU A 74 -0.30 -17.62 5.31
N ASP A 75 0.67 -17.72 4.41
CA ASP A 75 2.09 -17.51 4.71
C ASP A 75 2.50 -16.04 4.54
N VAL A 76 1.83 -15.33 3.61
CA VAL A 76 2.10 -13.91 3.34
C VAL A 76 0.79 -13.15 3.17
N VAL A 77 0.69 -11.98 3.79
CA VAL A 77 -0.40 -11.02 3.56
C VAL A 77 0.17 -9.72 3.00
N ILE A 78 -0.30 -9.32 1.83
CA ILE A 78 0.08 -8.06 1.17
C ILE A 78 -1.12 -7.11 1.23
N ALA A 79 -1.10 -6.20 2.19
CA ALA A 79 -2.09 -5.14 2.36
C ALA A 79 -1.80 -4.01 1.35
N ASN A 80 -2.39 -4.13 0.15
CA ASN A 80 -2.21 -3.20 -0.96
C ASN A 80 -3.44 -2.33 -1.22
N ALA A 81 -4.63 -2.75 -0.79
CA ALA A 81 -5.84 -1.93 -0.95
C ALA A 81 -5.68 -0.57 -0.29
N ALA A 82 -6.04 0.50 -1.00
CA ALA A 82 -6.06 1.85 -0.47
C ALA A 82 -7.03 2.74 -1.24
N LEU A 83 -7.56 3.76 -0.57
CA LEU A 83 -8.28 4.86 -1.16
C LEU A 83 -7.37 6.09 -1.29
N PRO A 84 -7.55 6.93 -2.33
CA PRO A 84 -6.90 8.23 -2.38
C PRO A 84 -7.46 9.11 -1.25
N GLY A 85 -6.57 9.90 -0.65
CA GLY A 85 -6.94 10.82 0.43
C GLY A 85 -6.43 12.23 0.16
N SER A 86 -6.30 12.62 -1.13
CA SER A 86 -5.92 13.97 -1.53
C SER A 86 -7.16 14.87 -1.61
N GLY A 87 -7.04 16.08 -1.11
CA GLY A 87 -8.08 17.10 -1.09
C GLY A 87 -7.91 18.04 0.10
N ASP A 88 -8.64 19.15 0.08
CA ASP A 88 -8.76 20.01 1.26
C ASP A 88 -9.56 19.27 2.33
N LEU A 89 -9.08 19.29 3.56
CA LEU A 89 -9.75 18.61 4.67
C LEU A 89 -11.17 19.18 4.93
N LEU A 90 -11.34 20.48 4.68
CA LEU A 90 -12.61 21.15 4.90
C LEU A 90 -13.69 20.73 3.89
N ASP A 91 -13.29 20.11 2.78
CA ASP A 91 -14.19 19.54 1.77
C ASP A 91 -14.59 18.07 2.05
N TYR A 92 -13.99 17.44 3.08
CA TYR A 92 -14.30 16.05 3.42
C TYR A 92 -15.57 15.96 4.27
N SER A 93 -16.49 15.08 3.89
CA SER A 93 -17.53 14.62 4.80
C SER A 93 -16.94 13.70 5.88
N LEU A 94 -17.62 13.59 7.02
CA LEU A 94 -17.20 12.65 8.08
C LEU A 94 -17.16 11.21 7.57
N THR A 95 -18.09 10.82 6.71
CA THR A 95 -18.14 9.49 6.08
C THR A 95 -16.91 9.22 5.20
N GLU A 96 -16.41 10.21 4.45
CA GLU A 96 -15.19 10.06 3.65
C GLU A 96 -13.95 9.94 4.55
N ILE A 97 -13.92 10.66 5.69
CA ILE A 97 -12.87 10.54 6.70
C ILE A 97 -12.85 9.10 7.27
N ASP A 98 -14.00 8.62 7.74
CA ASP A 98 -14.14 7.28 8.31
C ASP A 98 -13.73 6.20 7.32
N ARG A 99 -14.18 6.33 6.07
CA ARG A 99 -13.85 5.40 5.00
C ARG A 99 -12.36 5.37 4.67
N ALA A 100 -11.70 6.53 4.64
CA ALA A 100 -10.26 6.62 4.42
C ALA A 100 -9.48 5.96 5.55
N LEU A 101 -9.87 6.19 6.81
CA LEU A 101 -9.28 5.56 7.98
C LEU A 101 -9.51 4.05 7.98
N GLU A 102 -10.72 3.60 7.67
CA GLU A 102 -11.07 2.18 7.64
C GLU A 102 -10.22 1.42 6.61
N VAL A 103 -10.20 1.86 5.35
CA VAL A 103 -9.50 1.14 4.28
C VAL A 103 -7.99 1.27 4.37
N ASN A 104 -7.46 2.48 4.65
CA ASN A 104 -6.03 2.74 4.54
C ASN A 104 -5.25 2.42 5.82
N LEU A 105 -5.92 2.32 6.96
CA LEU A 105 -5.26 2.12 8.25
C LEU A 105 -5.87 0.96 9.05
N ARG A 106 -7.18 1.01 9.37
CA ARG A 106 -7.78 0.00 10.22
C ARG A 106 -7.77 -1.40 9.60
N ALA A 107 -8.20 -1.54 8.34
CA ALA A 107 -8.22 -2.84 7.67
C ALA A 107 -6.82 -3.49 7.58
N PRO A 108 -5.72 -2.81 7.18
CA PRO A 108 -4.37 -3.35 7.28
C PRO A 108 -3.97 -3.80 8.70
N ILE A 109 -4.37 -3.05 9.74
CA ILE A 109 -4.09 -3.41 11.14
C ILE A 109 -4.84 -4.69 11.52
N VAL A 110 -6.13 -4.81 11.17
CA VAL A 110 -6.95 -5.99 11.45
C VAL A 110 -6.39 -7.22 10.72
N LEU A 111 -6.08 -7.09 9.43
CA LEU A 111 -5.44 -8.16 8.65
C LEU A 111 -4.14 -8.63 9.31
N ALA A 112 -3.30 -7.69 9.73
CA ALA A 112 -2.03 -8.01 10.40
C ALA A 112 -2.24 -8.68 11.76
N ARG A 113 -3.22 -8.21 12.55
CA ARG A 113 -3.54 -8.78 13.87
C ARG A 113 -3.98 -10.23 13.77
N LEU A 114 -4.87 -10.54 12.82
CA LEU A 114 -5.46 -11.86 12.70
C LEU A 114 -4.51 -12.84 11.99
N ALA A 115 -3.98 -12.48 10.82
CA ALA A 115 -3.02 -13.32 10.12
C ALA A 115 -1.71 -13.48 10.92
N GLY A 116 -1.25 -12.41 11.57
CA GLY A 116 -0.05 -12.45 12.43
C GLY A 116 -0.19 -13.41 13.60
N ALA A 117 -1.39 -13.56 14.18
CA ALA A 117 -1.64 -14.56 15.23
C ALA A 117 -1.45 -15.98 14.72
N GLN A 118 -2.08 -16.32 13.59
CA GLN A 118 -1.94 -17.62 12.95
C GLN A 118 -0.49 -17.91 12.51
N MET A 119 0.21 -16.90 11.97
CA MET A 119 1.62 -17.01 11.61
C MET A 119 2.49 -17.26 12.84
N ALA A 120 2.19 -16.60 13.97
CA ALA A 120 2.94 -16.75 15.22
C ALA A 120 2.83 -18.16 15.80
N GLU A 121 1.67 -18.80 15.70
CA GLU A 121 1.47 -20.20 16.12
C GLU A 121 2.32 -21.17 15.29
N ARG A 122 2.57 -20.84 14.01
CA ARG A 122 3.41 -21.63 13.11
C ARG A 122 4.89 -21.25 13.15
N GLY A 123 5.25 -20.14 13.84
CA GLY A 123 6.61 -19.60 13.87
C GLY A 123 7.13 -19.08 12.52
N LYS A 124 6.24 -18.81 11.56
CA LYS A 124 6.60 -18.48 10.18
C LYS A 124 5.52 -17.62 9.52
N GLY A 125 5.94 -16.55 8.83
CA GLY A 125 5.04 -15.71 8.03
C GLY A 125 5.66 -14.38 7.62
N HIS A 126 4.94 -13.63 6.77
CA HIS A 126 5.37 -12.31 6.36
C HIS A 126 4.19 -11.36 6.10
N LEU A 127 4.23 -10.17 6.68
CA LEU A 127 3.25 -9.11 6.49
C LEU A 127 3.88 -8.00 5.64
N VAL A 128 3.24 -7.62 4.54
CA VAL A 128 3.70 -6.54 3.67
C VAL A 128 2.64 -5.44 3.59
N PHE A 129 3.06 -4.21 3.83
CA PHE A 129 2.19 -3.03 3.70
C PHE A 129 2.62 -2.19 2.49
N ILE A 130 1.71 -2.00 1.52
CA ILE A 130 1.93 -1.03 0.47
C ILE A 130 1.56 0.36 1.02
N ASN A 131 2.60 1.05 1.44
CA ASN A 131 2.53 2.39 2.00
C ASN A 131 2.64 3.44 0.87
N SER A 132 3.33 4.54 1.11
CA SER A 132 3.65 5.62 0.17
C SER A 132 4.78 6.46 0.75
N LEU A 133 5.51 7.19 -0.07
CA LEU A 133 6.39 8.26 0.41
C LEU A 133 5.62 9.34 1.21
N SER A 134 4.29 9.43 1.02
CA SER A 134 3.39 10.23 1.87
C SER A 134 3.30 9.74 3.32
N GLY A 135 3.86 8.58 3.65
CA GLY A 135 4.09 8.11 5.04
C GLY A 135 5.44 8.56 5.61
N LYS A 136 6.25 9.29 4.82
CA LYS A 136 7.56 9.86 5.23
C LYS A 136 7.61 11.37 5.04
N ALA A 137 6.87 11.93 4.08
CA ALA A 137 6.84 13.35 3.76
C ALA A 137 5.40 13.83 3.66
N ALA A 138 5.04 14.77 4.51
CA ALA A 138 3.73 15.42 4.45
C ALA A 138 3.69 16.48 3.34
N SER A 139 2.52 16.63 2.72
CA SER A 139 2.24 17.65 1.71
C SER A 139 0.88 18.28 1.92
N GLY A 140 0.72 19.52 1.50
CA GLY A 140 -0.58 20.20 1.50
C GLY A 140 -1.61 19.41 0.69
N LYS A 141 -2.90 19.61 0.97
CA LYS A 141 -4.03 18.92 0.31
C LYS A 141 -3.95 17.39 0.31
N ALA A 142 -3.27 16.81 1.31
CA ALA A 142 -3.18 15.38 1.51
C ALA A 142 -3.26 14.99 2.99
N ALA A 143 -3.90 15.81 3.84
CA ALA A 143 -3.93 15.61 5.28
C ALA A 143 -4.41 14.21 5.67
N MET A 144 -5.54 13.74 5.11
CA MET A 144 -6.09 12.43 5.38
C MET A 144 -5.18 11.30 4.88
N TYR A 145 -4.62 11.45 3.67
CA TYR A 145 -3.70 10.45 3.14
C TYR A 145 -2.41 10.34 3.96
N ASN A 146 -1.82 11.50 4.30
CA ASN A 146 -0.65 11.55 5.18
C ASN A 146 -0.95 10.93 6.55
N ALA A 147 -2.08 11.27 7.18
CA ALA A 147 -2.46 10.71 8.48
C ALA A 147 -2.49 9.18 8.44
N THR A 148 -3.14 8.58 7.41
CA THR A 148 -3.23 7.12 7.28
C THR A 148 -1.88 6.48 6.99
N LYS A 149 -1.04 7.09 6.12
CA LYS A 149 0.24 6.50 5.70
C LYS A 149 1.35 6.67 6.73
N PHE A 150 1.38 7.79 7.49
CA PHE A 150 2.26 7.91 8.65
C PHE A 150 1.84 6.96 9.77
N GLY A 151 0.53 6.85 10.05
CA GLY A 151 0.00 5.89 11.03
C GLY A 151 0.37 4.45 10.66
N LEU A 152 0.19 4.06 9.39
CA LEU A 152 0.56 2.73 8.91
C LEU A 152 2.08 2.48 9.00
N ARG A 153 2.91 3.50 8.79
CA ARG A 153 4.37 3.40 8.97
C ARG A 153 4.74 3.12 10.41
N GLY A 154 4.22 3.93 11.35
CA GLY A 154 4.49 3.77 12.78
C GLY A 154 4.04 2.39 13.26
N PHE A 155 2.83 1.97 12.86
CA PHE A 155 2.30 0.64 13.15
C PHE A 155 3.21 -0.49 12.63
N ALA A 156 3.63 -0.43 11.37
CA ALA A 156 4.44 -1.49 10.76
C ALA A 156 5.83 -1.62 11.40
N LEU A 157 6.47 -0.50 11.77
CA LEU A 157 7.77 -0.49 12.46
C LEU A 157 7.68 -1.10 13.86
N ALA A 158 6.64 -0.73 14.63
CA ALA A 158 6.41 -1.30 15.95
C ALA A 158 6.08 -2.80 15.85
N LEU A 159 5.15 -3.17 14.97
CA LEU A 159 4.75 -4.56 14.76
C LEU A 159 5.93 -5.45 14.35
N ARG A 160 6.87 -4.91 13.54
CA ARG A 160 8.07 -5.64 13.18
C ARG A 160 8.92 -6.01 14.40
N ALA A 161 9.09 -5.08 15.34
CA ALA A 161 9.81 -5.34 16.57
C ALA A 161 9.10 -6.41 17.43
N ASP A 162 7.76 -6.31 17.54
CA ASP A 162 6.96 -7.26 18.32
C ASP A 162 6.96 -8.69 17.76
N LEU A 163 7.02 -8.83 16.42
CA LEU A 163 6.88 -10.14 15.76
C LEU A 163 8.21 -10.79 15.38
N GLN A 164 9.33 -10.07 15.45
CA GLN A 164 10.63 -10.57 15.06
C GLN A 164 11.03 -11.85 15.81
N SER A 165 10.82 -11.90 17.12
CA SER A 165 11.11 -13.06 17.96
C SER A 165 10.20 -14.26 17.71
N ARG A 166 9.08 -14.04 16.99
CA ARG A 166 8.09 -15.07 16.61
C ARG A 166 8.31 -15.60 15.20
N GLY A 167 9.42 -15.25 14.53
CA GLY A 167 9.76 -15.73 13.19
C GLY A 167 8.94 -15.05 12.06
N ILE A 168 8.25 -13.93 12.32
CA ILE A 168 7.41 -13.24 11.34
C ILE A 168 8.11 -11.99 10.83
N GLY A 169 8.23 -11.90 9.50
CA GLY A 169 8.72 -10.71 8.82
C GLY A 169 7.62 -9.64 8.69
N VAL A 170 8.02 -8.37 8.76
CA VAL A 170 7.14 -7.23 8.47
C VAL A 170 7.90 -6.26 7.58
N SER A 171 7.31 -5.92 6.44
CA SER A 171 7.89 -5.03 5.43
C SER A 171 6.94 -3.94 5.00
N SER A 172 7.45 -2.74 4.78
CA SER A 172 6.71 -1.64 4.19
C SER A 172 7.36 -1.17 2.90
N ILE A 173 6.57 -1.05 1.85
CA ILE A 173 6.99 -0.53 0.55
C ILE A 173 6.46 0.88 0.40
N TYR A 174 7.31 1.81 0.00
CA TYR A 174 6.97 3.24 -0.13
C TYR A 174 7.09 3.67 -1.60
N PRO A 175 6.06 3.42 -2.43
CA PRO A 175 6.04 3.99 -3.77
C PRO A 175 5.98 5.52 -3.74
N GLY A 176 6.70 6.15 -4.67
CA GLY A 176 6.47 7.52 -5.05
C GLY A 176 5.37 7.60 -6.12
N PHE A 177 5.60 8.40 -7.16
CA PHE A 177 4.70 8.45 -8.32
C PHE A 177 4.90 7.21 -9.19
N VAL A 178 3.81 6.44 -9.36
CA VAL A 178 3.80 5.23 -10.19
C VAL A 178 3.13 5.57 -11.51
N ARG A 179 3.88 5.39 -12.64
CA ARG A 179 3.33 5.54 -13.99
C ARG A 179 2.51 4.30 -14.37
N ASP A 180 1.75 4.42 -15.41
CA ASP A 180 0.99 3.33 -16.07
C ASP A 180 -0.12 2.71 -15.21
N ALA A 181 -0.18 3.01 -13.91
CA ALA A 181 -1.21 2.46 -13.04
C ALA A 181 -1.37 3.27 -11.72
N GLY A 182 -2.42 2.96 -10.98
CA GLY A 182 -2.64 3.47 -9.63
C GLY A 182 -3.35 4.82 -9.56
N MET A 183 -3.30 5.42 -8.39
CA MET A 183 -4.04 6.65 -8.06
C MET A 183 -3.50 7.86 -8.84
N PHE A 184 -2.18 7.92 -9.06
CA PHE A 184 -1.55 9.02 -9.77
C PHE A 184 -2.06 9.13 -11.22
N VAL A 185 -2.05 8.01 -11.97
CA VAL A 185 -2.56 7.99 -13.35
C VAL A 185 -4.03 8.36 -13.42
N LYS A 186 -4.83 7.84 -12.50
CA LYS A 186 -6.27 8.12 -12.43
C LYS A 186 -6.59 9.58 -12.10
N SER A 187 -5.68 10.29 -11.44
CA SER A 187 -5.88 11.72 -11.13
C SER A 187 -5.71 12.63 -12.34
N GLY A 188 -5.01 12.18 -13.38
CA GLY A 188 -4.66 13.02 -14.54
C GLY A 188 -3.63 14.12 -14.24
N ALA A 189 -3.05 14.17 -13.05
CA ALA A 189 -2.06 15.17 -12.66
C ALA A 189 -0.76 15.02 -13.44
N ALA A 190 -0.14 16.14 -13.81
CA ALA A 190 1.17 16.18 -14.46
C ALA A 190 2.27 16.42 -13.43
N LEU A 191 3.41 15.75 -13.61
CA LEU A 191 4.60 16.00 -12.78
C LEU A 191 5.47 17.09 -13.39
N PRO A 192 6.13 17.92 -12.56
CA PRO A 192 7.15 18.83 -13.03
C PRO A 192 8.30 18.10 -13.74
N GLN A 193 8.97 18.79 -14.66
CA GLN A 193 10.15 18.22 -15.32
C GLN A 193 11.22 17.83 -14.29
N GLY A 194 11.81 16.65 -14.48
CA GLY A 194 12.82 16.09 -13.58
C GLY A 194 12.28 15.29 -12.40
N VAL A 195 10.98 15.31 -12.12
CA VAL A 195 10.36 14.41 -11.16
C VAL A 195 10.05 13.10 -11.86
N GLY A 196 10.88 12.10 -11.67
CA GLY A 196 10.72 10.79 -12.30
C GLY A 196 9.65 9.93 -11.61
N THR A 197 9.23 8.89 -12.31
CA THR A 197 8.26 7.89 -11.86
C THR A 197 8.89 6.51 -11.76
N ARG A 198 8.17 5.56 -11.18
CA ARG A 198 8.46 4.13 -11.19
C ARG A 198 7.31 3.36 -11.80
N SER A 199 7.58 2.14 -12.29
CA SER A 199 6.52 1.29 -12.83
C SER A 199 5.84 0.45 -11.73
N PRO A 200 4.67 -0.14 -11.99
CA PRO A 200 4.08 -1.13 -11.10
C PRO A 200 4.99 -2.33 -10.84
N GLU A 201 5.79 -2.74 -11.83
CA GLU A 201 6.75 -3.84 -11.73
C GLU A 201 7.91 -3.50 -10.81
N ASP A 202 8.37 -2.23 -10.76
CA ASP A 202 9.37 -1.78 -9.79
C ASP A 202 8.86 -1.98 -8.36
N VAL A 203 7.57 -1.68 -8.11
CA VAL A 203 6.92 -1.90 -6.81
C VAL A 203 6.81 -3.39 -6.50
N ALA A 204 6.36 -4.20 -7.47
CA ALA A 204 6.22 -5.64 -7.31
C ALA A 204 7.57 -6.32 -7.02
N ASN A 205 8.62 -5.94 -7.74
CA ASN A 205 9.98 -6.44 -7.49
C ASN A 205 10.51 -6.03 -6.11
N ALA A 206 10.15 -4.85 -5.62
CA ALA A 206 10.49 -4.42 -4.28
C ALA A 206 9.75 -5.26 -3.21
N VAL A 207 8.47 -5.61 -3.44
CA VAL A 207 7.70 -6.53 -2.58
C VAL A 207 8.36 -7.89 -2.49
N VAL A 208 8.64 -8.52 -3.62
CA VAL A 208 9.30 -9.84 -3.67
C VAL A 208 10.63 -9.81 -2.91
N ARG A 209 11.50 -8.85 -3.21
CA ARG A 209 12.79 -8.70 -2.54
C ARG A 209 12.64 -8.45 -1.03
N ALA A 210 11.64 -7.68 -0.62
CA ALA A 210 11.38 -7.39 0.79
C ALA A 210 10.96 -8.65 1.55
N ILE A 211 10.15 -9.52 0.96
CA ILE A 211 9.75 -10.81 1.52
C ILE A 211 10.96 -11.74 1.61
N GLU A 212 11.68 -11.93 0.49
CA GLU A 212 12.80 -12.87 0.41
C GLU A 212 13.95 -12.53 1.37
N ARG A 213 14.24 -11.22 1.52
CA ARG A 213 15.36 -10.70 2.33
C ARG A 213 14.95 -10.14 3.68
N ASN A 214 13.67 -10.19 4.02
CA ASN A 214 13.09 -9.61 5.25
C ASN A 214 13.49 -8.14 5.48
N ILE A 215 13.33 -7.29 4.44
CA ILE A 215 13.69 -5.87 4.48
C ILE A 215 12.56 -5.09 5.14
N ALA A 216 12.86 -4.26 6.15
CA ALA A 216 11.87 -3.49 6.90
C ALA A 216 11.16 -2.42 6.06
N GLU A 217 11.91 -1.56 5.40
CA GLU A 217 11.40 -0.47 4.57
C GLU A 217 12.09 -0.43 3.21
N THR A 218 11.34 -0.22 2.14
CA THR A 218 11.88 -0.06 0.77
C THR A 218 11.20 1.09 0.05
N ASP A 219 11.97 2.13 -0.28
CA ASP A 219 11.50 3.25 -1.10
C ASP A 219 11.59 2.90 -2.59
N VAL A 220 10.45 3.05 -3.29
CA VAL A 220 10.35 2.80 -4.73
C VAL A 220 10.08 4.12 -5.44
N ALA A 221 11.11 4.93 -5.58
CA ALA A 221 11.08 6.24 -6.22
C ALA A 221 12.47 6.60 -6.77
N PRO A 222 12.56 7.57 -7.68
CA PRO A 222 13.83 8.15 -8.10
C PRO A 222 14.62 8.74 -6.93
N LEU A 223 15.94 8.72 -7.02
CA LEU A 223 16.83 9.14 -5.94
C LEU A 223 16.53 10.55 -5.39
N PRO A 224 16.29 11.59 -6.21
CA PRO A 224 15.97 12.92 -5.69
C PRO A 224 14.70 12.93 -4.83
N VAL A 225 13.66 12.17 -5.23
CA VAL A 225 12.40 12.09 -4.49
C VAL A 225 12.59 11.36 -3.16
N ARG A 226 13.42 10.31 -3.13
CA ARG A 226 13.79 9.59 -1.90
C ARG A 226 14.54 10.48 -0.93
N LEU A 227 15.52 11.24 -1.42
CA LEU A 227 16.29 12.19 -0.60
C LEU A 227 15.38 13.29 -0.04
N GLY A 228 14.45 13.79 -0.85
CA GLY A 228 13.44 14.76 -0.40
C GLY A 228 12.54 14.21 0.71
N ALA A 229 12.10 12.96 0.61
CA ALA A 229 11.30 12.30 1.63
C ALA A 229 12.12 12.09 2.93
N THR A 230 13.41 11.74 2.83
CA THR A 230 14.29 11.62 3.99
C THR A 230 14.52 12.98 4.66
N LEU A 231 14.73 14.05 3.87
CA LEU A 231 14.85 15.39 4.41
C LEU A 231 13.58 15.83 5.16
N ALA A 232 12.40 15.45 4.65
CA ALA A 232 11.13 15.77 5.29
C ALA A 232 10.97 15.13 6.68
N LEU A 233 11.57 13.96 6.91
CA LEU A 233 11.58 13.32 8.23
C LEU A 233 12.48 14.04 9.23
N ILE A 234 13.60 14.59 8.77
CA ILE A 234 14.62 15.20 9.65
C ILE A 234 14.35 16.68 9.85
N ALA A 235 13.95 17.40 8.79
CA ALA A 235 13.76 18.83 8.75
C ALA A 235 12.45 19.23 8.04
N PRO A 236 11.27 18.95 8.63
CA PRO A 236 9.98 19.12 7.97
C PRO A 236 9.70 20.54 7.52
N ASN A 237 10.07 21.56 8.30
CA ASN A 237 9.89 22.97 7.94
C ASN A 237 10.74 23.38 6.73
N LEU A 238 11.98 22.90 6.63
CA LEU A 238 12.85 23.14 5.48
C LEU A 238 12.31 22.44 4.24
N SER A 239 11.91 21.16 4.38
CA SER A 239 11.29 20.40 3.30
C SER A 239 10.05 21.10 2.76
N ALA A 240 9.16 21.59 3.63
CA ALA A 240 7.96 22.31 3.22
C ALA A 240 8.25 23.60 2.45
N ARG A 241 9.33 24.34 2.81
CA ARG A 241 9.79 25.52 2.05
C ARG A 241 10.29 25.12 0.66
N ILE A 242 11.11 24.07 0.59
CA ILE A 242 11.65 23.55 -0.67
C ILE A 242 10.51 23.06 -1.58
N GLN A 243 9.56 22.28 -1.06
CA GLN A 243 8.42 21.79 -1.82
C GLN A 243 7.61 22.93 -2.47
N ARG A 244 7.37 24.02 -1.74
CA ARG A 244 6.68 25.20 -2.27
C ARG A 244 7.47 25.88 -3.40
N LEU A 245 8.79 26.03 -3.26
CA LEU A 245 9.65 26.61 -4.30
C LEU A 245 9.65 25.79 -5.60
N PHE A 246 9.51 24.45 -5.50
CA PHE A 246 9.44 23.56 -6.66
C PHE A 246 8.02 23.28 -7.17
N GLY A 247 7.02 24.06 -6.73
CA GLY A 247 5.66 23.99 -7.27
C GLY A 247 4.87 22.74 -6.87
N ALA A 248 5.21 22.10 -5.76
CA ALA A 248 4.49 20.93 -5.26
C ALA A 248 3.00 21.21 -5.02
N ASP A 249 2.65 22.42 -4.65
CA ASP A 249 1.26 22.84 -4.40
C ASP A 249 0.37 22.71 -5.65
N LYS A 250 0.91 22.96 -6.86
CA LYS A 250 0.18 22.78 -8.12
C LYS A 250 -0.13 21.33 -8.35
N VAL A 251 0.86 20.44 -8.24
CA VAL A 251 0.70 19.00 -8.39
C VAL A 251 -0.32 18.45 -7.40
N MET A 252 -0.24 18.88 -6.15
CA MET A 252 -1.18 18.43 -5.12
C MET A 252 -2.60 18.95 -5.36
N THR A 253 -2.76 20.12 -5.96
CA THR A 253 -4.06 20.65 -6.36
C THR A 253 -4.68 19.83 -7.50
N GLU A 254 -3.89 19.49 -8.52
CA GLU A 254 -4.33 18.64 -9.63
C GLU A 254 -4.69 17.21 -9.14
N LEU A 255 -3.85 16.63 -8.28
CA LEU A 255 -4.14 15.34 -7.63
C LEU A 255 -5.46 15.38 -6.84
N ALA A 256 -5.66 16.43 -6.06
CA ALA A 256 -6.86 16.60 -5.25
C ALA A 256 -8.13 16.70 -6.12
N ALA A 257 -8.06 17.45 -7.22
CA ALA A 257 -9.18 17.56 -8.18
C ALA A 257 -9.51 16.20 -8.80
N GLY A 258 -8.51 15.47 -9.29
CA GLY A 258 -8.70 14.15 -9.91
C GLY A 258 -9.18 13.07 -8.94
N HIS A 259 -8.92 13.22 -7.64
CA HIS A 259 -9.31 12.23 -6.63
C HIS A 259 -10.70 12.48 -6.01
N ARG A 260 -11.35 13.62 -6.27
CA ARG A 260 -12.62 14.01 -5.61
C ARG A 260 -13.70 12.92 -5.69
N ASN A 261 -13.85 12.26 -6.82
CA ASN A 261 -14.86 11.22 -7.06
C ASN A 261 -14.40 9.79 -6.66
N MET A 262 -13.22 9.65 -6.06
CA MET A 262 -12.64 8.36 -5.69
C MET A 262 -12.47 8.15 -4.19
N ARG A 263 -12.85 9.16 -3.38
CA ARG A 263 -12.76 9.15 -1.91
C ARG A 263 -13.73 8.17 -1.26
#